data_417a6210645dc2f440ff72f31b2e8ea6
#
_entry.id   417a6210645dc2f440ff72f31b2e8ea6
#
_cell.length_a   1.000
_cell.length_b   1.000
_cell.length_c   1.000
_cell.angle_alpha   90.00
_cell.angle_beta   90.00
_cell.angle_gamma   90.00
#
_symmetry.space_group_name_H-M   'P 1'
#
loop_
_entity.id
_entity.type
_entity.pdbx_description
1 polymer ?
#
loop_
_entity_poly.entity_id
_entity_poly.type
_entity_poly.pdbx_seq_one_letter_code
_entity_poly.pdbx_strand_id
1 'polypeptide(L)'
;MTVEAEETSMDLRFKVAGRISRPVHEVFEAVVDPDQLSRYFTTGGAKGRLTTGATVTWDFAEFPGAFPVEVVEVEQDRRIVLRWEAADDAQSTTDQPVAGAAYFTTVTMEFEALEGDRTLVTIAEEGWRRTPEGQRASYGNCEGWTNMLCCLKAWLEHGITLRSGFFA
;
A
#
# COMPACT_ATOMS: atom_id res chain seq x y z
N MET A 1 33.11 -27.32 -18.74
CA MET A 1 32.78 -26.28 -17.72
C MET A 1 31.43 -25.70 -18.07
N THR A 2 30.40 -26.23 -17.45
CA THR A 2 29.05 -25.68 -17.53
C THR A 2 28.99 -24.51 -16.57
N VAL A 3 28.90 -23.30 -17.11
CA VAL A 3 28.55 -22.10 -16.34
C VAL A 3 27.05 -22.22 -16.07
N GLU A 4 26.71 -22.69 -14.89
CA GLU A 4 25.35 -22.52 -14.38
C GLU A 4 25.14 -21.01 -14.24
N ALA A 5 24.32 -20.46 -15.14
CA ALA A 5 23.77 -19.14 -14.94
C ALA A 5 22.88 -19.22 -13.69
N GLU A 6 23.34 -18.64 -12.59
CA GLU A 6 22.46 -18.28 -11.48
C GLU A 6 21.37 -17.39 -12.07
N GLU A 7 20.21 -18.00 -12.34
CA GLU A 7 18.98 -17.23 -12.55
C GLU A 7 18.75 -16.43 -11.29
N THR A 8 19.16 -15.18 -11.32
CA THR A 8 18.83 -14.23 -10.27
C THR A 8 17.31 -14.12 -10.27
N SER A 9 16.71 -14.79 -9.29
CA SER A 9 15.29 -14.78 -9.02
C SER A 9 14.85 -13.34 -8.73
N MET A 10 14.45 -12.60 -9.77
CA MET A 10 13.91 -11.25 -9.61
C MET A 10 12.50 -11.36 -9.06
N ASP A 11 12.36 -11.13 -7.75
CA ASP A 11 11.06 -11.04 -7.11
C ASP A 11 10.29 -9.82 -7.63
N LEU A 12 8.98 -10.00 -7.88
CA LEU A 12 8.11 -8.90 -8.24
C LEU A 12 7.89 -8.01 -7.02
N ARG A 13 8.59 -6.90 -6.99
CA ARG A 13 8.52 -5.90 -5.92
C ARG A 13 8.72 -4.50 -6.49
N PHE A 14 8.20 -3.53 -5.79
CA PHE A 14 8.47 -2.13 -6.08
C PHE A 14 8.71 -1.34 -4.80
N LYS A 15 9.23 -0.15 -4.97
CA LYS A 15 9.43 0.82 -3.92
C LYS A 15 9.13 2.21 -4.48
N VAL A 16 8.27 2.95 -3.78
CA VAL A 16 7.95 4.34 -4.08
C VAL A 16 8.25 5.21 -2.87
N ALA A 17 8.59 6.46 -3.09
CA ALA A 17 8.92 7.37 -2.00
C ALA A 17 8.47 8.80 -2.31
N GLY A 18 8.17 9.56 -1.26
CA GLY A 18 7.82 10.96 -1.36
C GLY A 18 8.20 11.73 -0.09
N ARG A 19 8.44 13.02 -0.26
CA ARG A 19 8.73 13.93 0.85
C ARG A 19 7.52 14.76 1.18
N ILE A 20 7.21 14.82 2.47
CA ILE A 20 6.08 15.57 3.01
C ILE A 20 6.62 16.62 3.97
N SER A 21 6.20 17.87 3.78
CA SER A 21 6.65 19.01 4.57
C SER A 21 5.87 19.12 5.87
N ARG A 22 5.95 18.07 6.67
CA ARG A 22 5.38 17.95 8.03
C ARG A 22 6.28 17.08 8.90
N PRO A 23 6.25 17.25 10.23
CA PRO A 23 6.99 16.42 11.17
C PRO A 23 6.61 14.95 11.08
N VAL A 24 7.56 14.05 11.35
CA VAL A 24 7.39 12.60 11.21
C VAL A 24 6.20 12.04 12.00
N HIS A 25 5.98 12.54 13.21
CA HIS A 25 4.85 12.09 14.03
C HIS A 25 3.49 12.42 13.39
N GLU A 26 3.36 13.61 12.83
CA GLU A 26 2.14 14.05 12.14
C GLU A 26 1.87 13.21 10.89
N VAL A 27 2.90 12.90 10.12
CA VAL A 27 2.81 12.06 8.91
C VAL A 27 2.46 10.63 9.28
N PHE A 28 3.10 10.08 10.30
CA PHE A 28 2.82 8.74 10.81
C PHE A 28 1.37 8.61 11.32
N GLU A 29 0.91 9.56 12.13
CA GLU A 29 -0.47 9.59 12.64
C GLU A 29 -1.50 9.65 11.51
N ALA A 30 -1.24 10.37 10.43
CA ALA A 30 -2.14 10.43 9.28
C ALA A 30 -2.32 9.07 8.57
N VAL A 31 -1.41 8.13 8.78
CA VAL A 31 -1.50 6.78 8.21
C VAL A 31 -2.14 5.79 9.19
N VAL A 32 -1.81 5.87 10.46
CA VAL A 32 -2.32 4.89 11.46
C VAL A 32 -3.72 5.21 11.98
N ASP A 33 -4.13 6.48 11.94
CA ASP A 33 -5.44 6.92 12.38
C ASP A 33 -6.48 6.69 11.27
N PRO A 34 -7.49 5.83 11.49
CA PRO A 34 -8.50 5.52 10.49
C PRO A 34 -9.33 6.74 10.08
N ASP A 35 -9.55 7.68 10.96
CA ASP A 35 -10.32 8.90 10.66
C ASP A 35 -9.55 9.80 9.70
N GLN A 36 -8.24 9.93 9.88
CA GLN A 36 -7.40 10.68 8.95
C GLN A 36 -7.25 9.94 7.61
N LEU A 37 -6.95 8.65 7.65
CA LEU A 37 -6.79 7.83 6.45
C LEU A 37 -8.03 7.87 5.55
N SER A 38 -9.22 7.90 6.14
CA SER A 38 -10.50 7.99 5.43
C SER A 38 -10.73 9.33 4.72
N ARG A 39 -9.97 10.35 5.06
CA ARG A 39 -10.11 11.67 4.43
C ARG A 39 -9.36 11.80 3.11
N TYR A 40 -8.26 11.09 2.95
CA TYR A 40 -7.41 11.27 1.78
C TYR A 40 -7.13 9.99 0.99
N PHE A 41 -7.35 8.81 1.54
CA PHE A 41 -6.97 7.54 0.89
C PHE A 41 -8.13 6.56 0.79
N THR A 42 -8.64 6.05 1.91
CA THR A 42 -9.73 5.08 1.95
C THR A 42 -11.09 5.75 1.76
N THR A 43 -11.50 5.94 0.52
CA THR A 43 -12.72 6.70 0.15
C THR A 43 -14.02 6.05 0.63
N GLY A 44 -14.05 4.74 0.81
CA GLY A 44 -15.16 3.99 1.43
C GLY A 44 -15.03 3.87 2.95
N GLY A 45 -13.94 4.34 3.53
CA GLY A 45 -13.64 4.36 4.96
C GLY A 45 -12.63 3.32 5.40
N ALA A 46 -11.88 3.67 6.45
CA ALA A 46 -11.01 2.77 7.20
C ALA A 46 -11.62 2.51 8.57
N LYS A 47 -11.52 1.29 9.05
CA LYS A 47 -11.99 0.89 10.39
C LYS A 47 -10.88 0.20 11.14
N GLY A 48 -10.52 0.74 12.28
CA GLY A 48 -9.47 0.26 13.16
C GLY A 48 -8.15 0.99 12.95
N ARG A 49 -7.53 1.35 14.06
CA ARG A 49 -6.19 1.94 14.10
C ARG A 49 -5.16 0.88 13.77
N LEU A 50 -4.14 1.23 13.01
CA LEU A 50 -3.02 0.33 12.74
C LEU A 50 -2.22 0.12 14.02
N THR A 51 -2.34 -1.06 14.61
CA THR A 51 -1.57 -1.53 15.78
C THR A 51 -1.06 -2.93 15.53
N THR A 52 0.12 -3.24 16.03
CA THR A 52 0.73 -4.56 15.86
C THR A 52 -0.23 -5.68 16.24
N GLY A 53 -0.41 -6.64 15.34
CA GLY A 53 -1.27 -7.81 15.52
C GLY A 53 -2.76 -7.58 15.25
N ALA A 54 -3.18 -6.35 14.95
CA ALA A 54 -4.56 -6.06 14.61
C ALA A 54 -4.90 -6.48 13.16
N THR A 55 -6.18 -6.72 12.93
CA THR A 55 -6.75 -6.79 11.58
C THR A 55 -7.71 -5.62 11.44
N VAL A 56 -7.44 -4.75 10.51
CA VAL A 56 -8.27 -3.57 10.20
C VAL A 56 -9.00 -3.79 8.88
N THR A 57 -9.97 -2.93 8.59
CA THR A 57 -10.75 -3.01 7.35
C THR A 57 -10.61 -1.73 6.56
N TRP A 58 -10.27 -1.85 5.28
CA TRP A 58 -10.24 -0.74 4.34
C TRP A 58 -11.29 -0.93 3.25
N ASP A 59 -11.85 0.18 2.79
CA ASP A 59 -12.81 0.21 1.70
C ASP A 59 -12.51 1.39 0.77
N PHE A 60 -12.58 1.14 -0.52
CA PHE A 60 -12.42 2.17 -1.55
C PHE A 60 -13.71 2.26 -2.35
N ALA A 61 -14.35 3.43 -2.36
CA ALA A 61 -15.60 3.65 -3.08
C ALA A 61 -15.49 3.38 -4.58
N GLU A 62 -14.31 3.58 -5.15
CA GLU A 62 -13.99 3.31 -6.56
C GLU A 62 -13.90 1.82 -6.87
N PHE A 63 -13.60 1.02 -5.87
CA PHE A 63 -13.49 -0.43 -5.95
C PHE A 63 -14.29 -1.06 -4.80
N PRO A 64 -15.64 -1.10 -4.91
CA PRO A 64 -16.51 -1.48 -3.79
C PRO A 64 -16.22 -2.87 -3.24
N GLY A 65 -16.18 -2.98 -1.94
CA GLY A 65 -15.95 -4.21 -1.21
C GLY A 65 -14.86 -4.03 -0.16
N ALA A 66 -15.27 -3.85 1.09
CA ALA A 66 -14.36 -3.77 2.21
C ALA A 66 -13.52 -5.05 2.33
N PHE A 67 -12.23 -4.91 2.60
CA PHE A 67 -11.31 -6.03 2.73
C PHE A 67 -10.44 -5.91 3.98
N PRO A 68 -10.00 -7.05 4.53
CA PRO A 68 -9.16 -7.05 5.71
C PRO A 68 -7.71 -6.70 5.37
N VAL A 69 -7.06 -5.98 6.27
CA VAL A 69 -5.64 -5.68 6.25
C VAL A 69 -5.03 -6.17 7.57
N GLU A 70 -4.11 -7.09 7.50
CA GLU A 70 -3.38 -7.60 8.67
C GLU A 70 -2.24 -6.64 8.99
N VAL A 71 -2.18 -6.18 10.24
CA VAL A 71 -1.11 -5.33 10.73
C VAL A 71 -0.05 -6.21 11.39
N VAL A 72 1.05 -6.44 10.71
CA VAL A 72 2.13 -7.31 11.20
C VAL A 72 2.95 -6.62 12.27
N GLU A 73 3.32 -5.36 12.02
CA GLU A 73 4.19 -4.59 12.90
C GLU A 73 3.91 -3.10 12.77
N VAL A 74 3.90 -2.41 13.89
CA VAL A 74 3.90 -0.94 13.96
C VAL A 74 4.98 -0.51 14.93
N GLU A 75 5.96 0.22 14.43
CA GLU A 75 6.97 0.91 15.21
C GLU A 75 6.70 2.41 15.09
N GLN A 76 6.35 3.03 16.21
CA GLN A 76 5.90 4.43 16.23
C GLN A 76 6.88 5.38 15.54
N ASP A 77 6.35 6.22 14.66
CA ASP A 77 7.07 7.25 13.89
C ASP A 77 8.19 6.71 12.99
N ARG A 78 8.21 5.40 12.74
CA ARG A 78 9.29 4.78 12.00
C ARG A 78 8.86 3.78 10.94
N ARG A 79 8.00 2.81 11.28
CA ARG A 79 7.72 1.69 10.39
C ARG A 79 6.33 1.10 10.61
N ILE A 80 5.72 0.71 9.50
CA ILE A 80 4.47 -0.07 9.48
C ILE A 80 4.65 -1.21 8.49
N VAL A 81 4.32 -2.42 8.90
CA VAL A 81 4.28 -3.59 8.03
C VAL A 81 2.85 -4.12 7.98
N LEU A 82 2.30 -4.17 6.78
CA LEU A 82 0.96 -4.67 6.48
C LEU A 82 1.03 -5.90 5.59
N ARG A 83 -0.01 -6.70 5.67
CA ARG A 83 -0.20 -7.86 4.82
C ARG A 83 -1.64 -7.92 4.37
N TRP A 84 -1.87 -8.08 3.08
CA TRP A 84 -3.20 -8.18 2.52
C TRP A 84 -3.24 -9.16 1.35
N GLU A 85 -4.45 -9.56 0.99
CA GLU A 85 -4.65 -10.44 -0.15
C GLU A 85 -4.26 -9.72 -1.45
N ALA A 86 -3.48 -10.40 -2.28
CA ALA A 86 -3.11 -9.85 -3.58
C ALA A 86 -4.33 -9.71 -4.47
N ALA A 87 -4.51 -8.52 -5.06
CA ALA A 87 -5.49 -8.27 -6.10
C ALA A 87 -4.96 -8.75 -7.45
N ASP A 88 -4.65 -10.03 -7.52
CA ASP A 88 -4.22 -10.70 -8.73
C ASP A 88 -5.48 -11.23 -9.42
N ASP A 89 -6.04 -10.43 -10.31
CA ASP A 89 -7.18 -10.81 -11.13
C ASP A 89 -6.79 -11.87 -12.16
N ALA A 90 -6.53 -13.07 -11.68
CA ALA A 90 -6.66 -14.27 -12.48
C ALA A 90 -8.14 -14.54 -12.84
N GLN A 91 -9.01 -13.57 -12.66
CA GLN A 91 -10.39 -13.57 -13.14
C GLN A 91 -10.40 -13.13 -14.60
N SER A 92 -9.75 -13.92 -15.40
CA SER A 92 -10.01 -13.84 -16.81
C SER A 92 -11.33 -14.50 -17.16
N THR A 93 -12.05 -13.95 -17.96
CA THR A 93 -12.86 -14.32 -19.16
C THR A 93 -13.15 -15.80 -19.47
N THR A 94 -12.96 -16.73 -18.55
CA THR A 94 -13.41 -18.10 -18.68
C THR A 94 -14.14 -18.53 -17.42
N ASP A 95 -15.35 -19.05 -17.61
CA ASP A 95 -16.30 -19.59 -16.63
C ASP A 95 -15.78 -20.75 -15.75
N GLN A 96 -14.48 -20.81 -15.50
CA GLN A 96 -13.89 -21.77 -14.59
C GLN A 96 -13.13 -21.04 -13.49
N PRO A 97 -13.42 -21.31 -12.22
CA PRO A 97 -12.58 -20.83 -11.13
C PRO A 97 -11.19 -21.42 -11.34
N VAL A 98 -10.24 -20.56 -11.70
CA VAL A 98 -8.84 -20.97 -11.69
C VAL A 98 -8.50 -21.22 -10.23
N ALA A 99 -8.25 -22.49 -9.90
CA ALA A 99 -7.85 -22.94 -8.59
C ALA A 99 -6.44 -22.44 -8.25
N GLY A 100 -6.32 -21.14 -8.03
CA GLY A 100 -5.17 -20.53 -7.39
C GLY A 100 -5.61 -20.11 -6.00
N ALA A 101 -5.10 -20.79 -4.95
CA ALA A 101 -5.32 -20.33 -3.58
C ALA A 101 -5.00 -18.83 -3.49
N ALA A 102 -5.85 -18.07 -2.79
CA ALA A 102 -5.54 -16.69 -2.43
C ALA A 102 -4.13 -16.61 -1.82
N TYR A 103 -3.41 -15.58 -2.17
CA TYR A 103 -2.08 -15.34 -1.61
C TYR A 103 -1.95 -13.89 -1.18
N PHE A 104 -0.93 -13.60 -0.40
CA PHE A 104 -0.77 -12.31 0.26
C PHE A 104 0.49 -11.61 -0.21
N THR A 105 0.41 -10.30 -0.29
CA THR A 105 1.57 -9.42 -0.44
C THR A 105 1.87 -8.73 0.88
N THR A 106 3.11 -8.29 1.03
CA THR A 106 3.57 -7.57 2.22
C THR A 106 3.93 -6.14 1.82
N VAL A 107 3.37 -5.19 2.55
CA VAL A 107 3.62 -3.76 2.38
C VAL A 107 4.46 -3.28 3.56
N THR A 108 5.57 -2.62 3.28
CA THR A 108 6.42 -1.99 4.29
C THR A 108 6.44 -0.48 4.06
N MET A 109 5.98 0.28 5.05
CA MET A 109 6.07 1.74 5.06
C MET A 109 7.15 2.16 6.04
N GLU A 110 8.04 3.04 5.60
CA GLU A 110 9.08 3.61 6.45
C GLU A 110 8.95 5.13 6.48
N PHE A 111 9.16 5.70 7.67
CA PHE A 111 9.06 7.13 7.95
C PHE A 111 10.41 7.60 8.48
N GLU A 112 11.02 8.53 7.77
CA GLU A 112 12.32 9.09 8.16
C GLU A 112 12.20 10.60 8.34
N ALA A 113 12.52 11.08 9.54
CA ALA A 113 12.57 12.51 9.83
C ALA A 113 13.73 13.15 9.07
N LEU A 114 13.42 14.18 8.32
CA LEU A 114 14.41 15.02 7.61
C LEU A 114 14.55 16.38 8.28
N GLU A 115 15.56 17.12 7.90
CA GLU A 115 15.73 18.50 8.35
C GLU A 115 14.55 19.39 7.93
N GLY A 116 14.21 20.39 8.74
CA GLY A 116 13.16 21.36 8.46
C GLY A 116 11.75 20.81 8.60
N ASP A 117 11.50 19.95 9.58
CA ASP A 117 10.18 19.34 9.84
C ASP A 117 9.58 18.70 8.60
N ARG A 118 10.40 17.97 7.86
CA ARG A 118 9.99 17.18 6.70
C ARG A 118 10.15 15.70 7.00
N THR A 119 9.43 14.88 6.26
CA THR A 119 9.45 13.43 6.39
C THR A 119 9.61 12.77 5.03
N LEU A 120 10.54 11.84 4.91
CA LEU A 120 10.59 10.91 3.79
C LEU A 120 9.70 9.71 4.12
N VAL A 121 8.71 9.47 3.29
CA VAL A 121 7.87 8.27 3.37
C VAL A 121 8.25 7.34 2.22
N THR A 122 8.57 6.12 2.55
CA THR A 122 8.89 5.06 1.59
C THR A 122 7.89 3.94 1.73
N ILE A 123 7.32 3.48 0.62
CA ILE A 123 6.40 2.36 0.58
C ILE A 123 6.94 1.31 -0.37
N ALA A 124 7.16 0.10 0.14
CA ALA A 124 7.58 -1.06 -0.64
C ALA A 124 6.53 -2.15 -0.54
N GLU A 125 6.29 -2.86 -1.62
CA GLU A 125 5.40 -4.03 -1.62
C GLU A 125 6.03 -5.15 -2.42
N GLU A 126 5.89 -6.38 -1.92
CA GLU A 126 6.46 -7.58 -2.49
C GLU A 126 5.56 -8.80 -2.27
N GLY A 127 5.82 -9.88 -2.99
CA GLY A 127 5.15 -11.16 -2.78
C GLY A 127 4.19 -11.57 -3.90
N TRP A 128 4.11 -10.86 -5.01
CA TRP A 128 3.30 -11.28 -6.14
C TRP A 128 3.85 -12.53 -6.82
N ARG A 129 2.93 -13.35 -7.34
CA ARG A 129 3.30 -14.45 -8.23
C ARG A 129 4.00 -13.93 -9.47
N ARG A 130 4.97 -14.69 -9.95
CA ARG A 130 5.70 -14.40 -11.19
C ARG A 130 4.89 -14.86 -12.41
N THR A 131 3.79 -14.19 -12.63
CA THR A 131 2.88 -14.40 -13.76
C THR A 131 2.58 -13.07 -14.42
N PRO A 132 2.08 -13.04 -15.65
CA PRO A 132 1.61 -11.79 -16.26
C PRO A 132 0.56 -11.07 -15.44
N GLU A 133 -0.32 -11.80 -14.76
CA GLU A 133 -1.35 -11.29 -13.87
C GLU A 133 -0.74 -10.65 -12.63
N GLY A 134 0.21 -11.35 -11.98
CA GLY A 134 0.94 -10.82 -10.82
C GLY A 134 1.75 -9.57 -11.17
N GLN A 135 2.34 -9.52 -12.35
CA GLN A 135 3.04 -8.33 -12.82
C GLN A 135 2.10 -7.15 -13.02
N ARG A 136 0.94 -7.35 -13.66
CA ARG A 136 -0.07 -6.30 -13.81
C ARG A 136 -0.59 -5.81 -12.46
N ALA A 137 -0.85 -6.73 -11.52
CA ALA A 137 -1.27 -6.39 -10.17
C ALA A 137 -0.22 -5.54 -9.45
N SER A 138 1.06 -5.87 -9.59
CA SER A 138 2.15 -5.08 -8.99
C SER A 138 2.22 -3.67 -9.55
N TYR A 139 2.02 -3.48 -10.85
CA TYR A 139 1.98 -2.15 -11.46
C TYR A 139 0.77 -1.34 -10.98
N GLY A 140 -0.40 -1.98 -10.86
CA GLY A 140 -1.59 -1.34 -10.32
C GLY A 140 -1.41 -0.86 -8.88
N ASN A 141 -0.78 -1.68 -8.04
CA ASN A 141 -0.49 -1.30 -6.66
C ASN A 141 0.61 -0.22 -6.57
N CYS A 142 1.60 -0.27 -7.45
CA CYS A 142 2.61 0.79 -7.55
C CYS A 142 1.96 2.15 -7.89
N GLU A 143 1.04 2.18 -8.83
CA GLU A 143 0.24 3.36 -9.16
C GLU A 143 -0.59 3.81 -7.95
N GLY A 144 -1.28 2.88 -7.29
CA GLY A 144 -2.11 3.16 -6.12
C GLY A 144 -1.32 3.76 -4.96
N TRP A 145 -0.15 3.23 -4.64
CA TRP A 145 0.70 3.76 -3.58
C TRP A 145 1.34 5.09 -3.94
N THR A 146 1.69 5.31 -5.19
CA THR A 146 2.17 6.62 -5.68
C THR A 146 1.06 7.67 -5.55
N ASN A 147 -0.17 7.33 -5.93
CA ASN A 147 -1.32 8.21 -5.74
C ASN A 147 -1.55 8.49 -4.25
N MET A 148 -1.47 7.48 -3.39
CA MET A 148 -1.60 7.64 -1.93
C MET A 148 -0.61 8.65 -1.38
N LEU A 149 0.67 8.59 -1.77
CA LEU A 149 1.68 9.55 -1.34
C LEU A 149 1.35 10.98 -1.78
N CYS A 150 0.88 11.16 -3.02
CA CYS A 150 0.43 12.46 -3.51
C CYS A 150 -0.78 12.98 -2.71
N CYS A 151 -1.74 12.09 -2.43
CA CYS A 151 -2.93 12.43 -1.65
C CYS A 151 -2.58 12.79 -0.20
N LEU A 152 -1.68 12.04 0.44
CA LEU A 152 -1.18 12.31 1.78
C LEU A 152 -0.49 13.69 1.85
N LYS A 153 0.36 13.98 0.89
CA LYS A 153 1.05 15.28 0.78
C LYS A 153 0.04 16.43 0.64
N ALA A 154 -0.90 16.30 -0.29
CA ALA A 154 -1.92 17.32 -0.52
C ALA A 154 -2.80 17.55 0.72
N TRP A 155 -3.16 16.48 1.41
CA TRP A 155 -3.96 16.55 2.62
C TRP A 155 -3.22 17.24 3.77
N LEU A 156 -2.02 16.80 4.08
CA LEU A 156 -1.26 17.34 5.22
C LEU A 156 -0.73 18.74 4.99
N GLU A 157 -0.27 19.06 3.80
CA GLU A 157 0.33 20.36 3.51
C GLU A 157 -0.70 21.44 3.16
N HIS A 158 -1.82 21.04 2.55
CA HIS A 158 -2.78 21.99 1.97
C HIS A 158 -4.25 21.76 2.39
N GLY A 159 -4.56 20.67 3.07
CA GLY A 159 -5.94 20.35 3.49
C GLY A 159 -6.88 20.03 2.31
N ILE A 160 -6.35 19.61 1.16
CA ILE A 160 -7.14 19.27 -0.02
C ILE A 160 -7.12 17.77 -0.27
N THR A 161 -8.18 17.27 -0.90
CA THR A 161 -8.33 15.85 -1.26
C THR A 161 -8.19 15.69 -2.77
N LEU A 162 -7.21 14.88 -3.20
CA LEU A 162 -6.98 14.59 -4.63
C LEU A 162 -7.64 13.28 -5.08
N ARG A 163 -7.92 12.38 -4.16
CA ARG A 163 -8.40 11.02 -4.46
C ARG A 163 -9.80 11.01 -5.05
N SER A 164 -10.67 11.91 -4.61
CA SER A 164 -12.05 12.00 -5.05
C SER A 164 -12.13 12.28 -6.57
N GLY A 165 -12.76 11.35 -7.31
CA GLY A 165 -12.86 11.45 -8.76
C GLY A 165 -11.57 11.19 -9.53
N PHE A 166 -10.53 10.62 -8.90
CA PHE A 166 -9.28 10.33 -9.60
C PHE A 166 -9.35 9.03 -10.41
N PHE A 167 -9.93 7.97 -9.83
CA PHE A 167 -10.04 6.67 -10.49
C PHE A 167 -11.45 6.38 -11.04
N ALA A 168 -12.46 7.07 -10.57
CA ALA A 168 -13.84 6.91 -11.01
C ALA A 168 -14.68 8.18 -10.74
#